data_9b293ded44add642fa1b664983bd773a
#
_entry.id   9b293ded44add642fa1b664983bd773a
#
_cell.length_a   1.000
_cell.length_b   1.000
_cell.length_c   1.000
_cell.angle_alpha   90.00
_cell.angle_beta   90.00
_cell.angle_gamma   90.00
#
_symmetry.space_group_name_H-M   'P 1'
#
loop_
_entity.id
_entity.type
_entity.pdbx_description
1 polymer ?
#
loop_
_entity_poly.entity_id
_entity_poly.type
_entity_poly.pdbx_seq_one_letter_code
_entity_poly.pdbx_strand_id
1 'polypeptide(L)'
;MKDGYHYRNKSVIPVQKVDNEVRMGYYKPRSHDVVNIEKCFIQYDEHNKLMNYTRDLIAEMNLSIYDEKAHKGAIRHIMFRTNSNKTEIMVGIIVKEVFPGLDEFVKKITEFDSRIVSVMLNINNKKTNVIFGKKTENLYGKDFITDTLGGIEFKISLRSFYQVNPVQTEVLYSKALELAKLNQDDTIIDAYCGIGTISLFAAQKVKKVYGIEIVEAAVLDARENAKNNNITNAEFLL
;
A
#
# COMPACT_ATOMS: atom_id res chain seq x y z
N MET A 1 -18.73 -9.78 4.92
CA MET A 1 -17.90 -10.47 3.88
C MET A 1 -18.56 -11.80 3.62
N LYS A 2 -18.81 -12.16 2.34
CA LYS A 2 -19.51 -13.43 2.01
C LYS A 2 -18.59 -14.65 2.13
N ASP A 3 -17.28 -14.46 1.91
CA ASP A 3 -16.25 -15.49 2.09
C ASP A 3 -14.97 -14.87 2.65
N GLY A 4 -14.01 -15.69 3.05
CA GLY A 4 -12.74 -15.28 3.64
C GLY A 4 -11.62 -15.06 2.62
N TYR A 5 -11.94 -14.98 1.33
CA TYR A 5 -10.97 -14.92 0.25
C TYR A 5 -10.97 -13.58 -0.49
N HIS A 6 -9.90 -13.30 -1.22
CA HIS A 6 -9.76 -12.18 -2.15
C HIS A 6 -10.17 -10.81 -1.58
N TYR A 7 -9.89 -10.57 -0.29
CA TYR A 7 -10.24 -9.32 0.38
C TYR A 7 -9.07 -8.32 0.48
N ARG A 8 -7.83 -8.82 0.36
CA ARG A 8 -6.64 -8.03 0.65
C ARG A 8 -6.27 -7.14 -0.54
N ASN A 9 -6.41 -5.83 -0.33
CA ASN A 9 -6.19 -4.79 -1.35
C ASN A 9 -4.74 -4.30 -1.47
N LYS A 10 -3.81 -4.81 -0.63
CA LYS A 10 -2.39 -4.48 -0.66
C LYS A 10 -1.55 -5.74 -0.42
N SER A 11 -0.58 -5.97 -1.29
CA SER A 11 0.41 -7.04 -1.17
C SER A 11 1.81 -6.45 -1.31
N VAL A 12 2.72 -6.84 -0.42
CA VAL A 12 4.14 -6.48 -0.51
C VAL A 12 4.91 -7.79 -0.58
N ILE A 13 5.51 -8.04 -1.71
CA ILE A 13 6.01 -9.37 -2.09
C ILE A 13 7.52 -9.29 -2.24
N PRO A 14 8.30 -10.03 -1.44
CA PRO A 14 9.74 -10.13 -1.61
C PRO A 14 10.09 -10.84 -2.92
N VAL A 15 11.19 -10.40 -3.53
CA VAL A 15 11.78 -11.00 -4.72
C VAL A 15 13.10 -11.63 -4.34
N GLN A 16 13.32 -12.88 -4.71
CA GLN A 16 14.55 -13.61 -4.41
C GLN A 16 15.00 -14.40 -5.63
N LYS A 17 16.29 -14.56 -5.80
CA LYS A 17 16.88 -15.47 -6.81
C LYS A 17 17.52 -16.67 -6.11
N VAL A 18 17.08 -17.88 -6.46
CA VAL A 18 17.60 -19.14 -5.92
C VAL A 18 17.86 -20.08 -7.09
N ASP A 19 19.07 -20.60 -7.22
CA ASP A 19 19.48 -21.52 -8.30
C ASP A 19 19.05 -21.04 -9.71
N ASN A 20 19.25 -19.75 -9.98
CA ASN A 20 18.83 -19.05 -11.20
C ASN A 20 17.31 -18.88 -11.39
N GLU A 21 16.47 -19.38 -10.50
CA GLU A 21 15.03 -19.16 -10.50
C GLU A 21 14.69 -17.84 -9.81
N VAL A 22 13.84 -17.01 -10.44
CA VAL A 22 13.23 -15.85 -9.79
C VAL A 22 12.02 -16.32 -8.99
N ARG A 23 12.01 -16.03 -7.70
CA ARG A 23 10.92 -16.36 -6.78
C ARG A 23 10.23 -15.10 -6.29
N MET A 24 8.92 -15.12 -6.32
CA MET A 24 8.04 -14.12 -5.71
C MET A 24 6.97 -14.82 -4.87
N GLY A 25 6.78 -14.35 -3.64
CA GLY A 25 5.82 -14.99 -2.73
C GLY A 25 6.00 -14.50 -1.30
N TYR A 26 6.00 -15.40 -0.33
CA TYR A 26 6.14 -15.04 1.08
C TYR A 26 7.24 -15.84 1.76
N TYR A 27 7.80 -15.28 2.83
CA TYR A 27 8.84 -15.95 3.59
C TYR A 27 8.32 -17.21 4.30
N LYS A 28 9.12 -18.26 4.30
CA LYS A 28 8.90 -19.40 5.20
C LYS A 28 8.91 -18.92 6.66
N PRO A 29 8.14 -19.56 7.54
CA PRO A 29 8.18 -19.25 8.97
C PRO A 29 9.61 -19.26 9.52
N ARG A 30 9.98 -18.22 10.26
CA ARG A 30 11.29 -18.03 10.90
C ARG A 30 12.48 -18.06 9.95
N SER A 31 12.28 -17.71 8.69
CA SER A 31 13.36 -17.59 7.71
C SER A 31 13.13 -16.41 6.76
N HIS A 32 14.15 -16.10 5.96
CA HIS A 32 14.06 -15.16 4.84
C HIS A 32 14.04 -15.89 3.48
N ASP A 33 13.79 -17.20 3.48
CA ASP A 33 13.63 -17.95 2.24
C ASP A 33 12.24 -17.71 1.66
N VAL A 34 12.18 -17.27 0.42
CA VAL A 34 10.91 -17.02 -0.28
C VAL A 34 10.35 -18.33 -0.83
N VAL A 35 9.12 -18.65 -0.41
CA VAL A 35 8.31 -19.67 -1.08
C VAL A 35 7.74 -19.05 -2.34
N ASN A 36 8.11 -19.58 -3.50
CA ASN A 36 7.51 -19.17 -4.75
C ASN A 36 6.04 -19.59 -4.78
N ILE A 37 5.14 -18.64 -5.04
CA ILE A 37 3.70 -18.93 -5.12
C ILE A 37 3.14 -18.42 -6.45
N GLU A 38 2.12 -19.10 -6.96
CA GLU A 38 1.36 -18.65 -8.13
C GLU A 38 0.07 -17.93 -7.71
N LYS A 39 -0.49 -18.31 -6.57
CA LYS A 39 -1.75 -17.77 -6.07
C LYS A 39 -1.74 -17.65 -4.55
N CYS A 40 -2.15 -16.48 -4.07
CA CYS A 40 -2.52 -16.23 -2.68
C CYS A 40 -4.04 -16.02 -2.61
N PHE A 41 -4.74 -16.85 -1.84
CA PHE A 41 -6.21 -16.83 -1.79
C PHE A 41 -6.79 -15.62 -1.06
N ILE A 42 -6.01 -14.92 -0.23
CA ILE A 42 -6.51 -13.76 0.52
C ILE A 42 -6.30 -12.43 -0.22
N GLN A 43 -5.29 -12.33 -1.11
CA GLN A 43 -5.10 -11.11 -1.89
C GLN A 43 -6.06 -11.04 -3.08
N TYR A 44 -6.29 -9.83 -3.61
CA TYR A 44 -7.06 -9.67 -4.84
C TYR A 44 -6.46 -10.47 -5.99
N ASP A 45 -7.30 -11.04 -6.85
CA ASP A 45 -6.85 -11.86 -8.00
C ASP A 45 -5.97 -11.05 -8.97
N GLU A 46 -6.18 -9.74 -9.07
CA GLU A 46 -5.35 -8.83 -9.83
C GLU A 46 -3.90 -8.86 -9.35
N HIS A 47 -3.67 -8.95 -8.03
CA HIS A 47 -2.32 -9.07 -7.48
C HIS A 47 -1.66 -10.40 -7.82
N ASN A 48 -2.42 -11.50 -7.90
CA ASN A 48 -1.89 -12.80 -8.34
C ASN A 48 -1.39 -12.72 -9.78
N LYS A 49 -2.19 -12.11 -10.68
CA LYS A 49 -1.84 -11.93 -12.09
C LYS A 49 -0.60 -11.05 -12.25
N LEU A 50 -0.58 -9.90 -11.56
CA LEU A 50 0.55 -8.97 -11.59
C LEU A 50 1.81 -9.57 -11.00
N MET A 51 1.72 -10.34 -9.92
CA MET A 51 2.86 -11.02 -9.30
C MET A 51 3.51 -12.01 -10.28
N ASN A 52 2.70 -12.86 -10.92
CA ASN A 52 3.21 -13.84 -11.88
C ASN A 52 3.83 -13.15 -13.09
N TYR A 53 3.14 -12.19 -13.69
CA TYR A 53 3.68 -11.41 -14.80
C TYR A 53 4.99 -10.69 -14.43
N THR A 54 5.02 -10.03 -13.26
CA THR A 54 6.22 -9.31 -12.79
C THR A 54 7.40 -10.25 -12.55
N ARG A 55 7.15 -11.45 -11.97
CA ARG A 55 8.17 -12.48 -11.79
C ARG A 55 8.80 -12.90 -13.13
N ASP A 56 7.93 -13.21 -14.09
CA ASP A 56 8.36 -13.67 -15.40
C ASP A 56 9.10 -12.55 -16.15
N LEU A 57 8.65 -11.31 -16.05
CA LEU A 57 9.30 -10.13 -16.62
C LEU A 57 10.69 -9.88 -15.99
N ILE A 58 10.84 -10.00 -14.67
CA ILE A 58 12.13 -9.88 -13.99
C ILE A 58 13.11 -10.96 -14.50
N ALA A 59 12.61 -12.18 -14.71
CA ALA A 59 13.42 -13.28 -15.24
C ALA A 59 13.81 -13.05 -16.72
N GLU A 60 12.85 -12.68 -17.58
CA GLU A 60 13.06 -12.39 -19.00
C GLU A 60 14.09 -11.30 -19.23
N MET A 61 13.95 -10.19 -18.50
CA MET A 61 14.86 -9.04 -18.58
C MET A 61 16.18 -9.27 -17.83
N ASN A 62 16.35 -10.42 -17.15
CA ASN A 62 17.51 -10.75 -16.30
C ASN A 62 17.87 -9.61 -15.33
N LEU A 63 16.84 -9.04 -14.66
CA LEU A 63 17.03 -7.90 -13.78
C LEU A 63 17.77 -8.30 -12.50
N SER A 64 18.54 -7.34 -11.95
CA SER A 64 19.33 -7.54 -10.74
C SER A 64 18.41 -7.66 -9.51
N ILE A 65 18.45 -8.79 -8.82
CA ILE A 65 17.69 -9.05 -7.60
C ILE A 65 18.60 -8.92 -6.38
N TYR A 66 18.10 -8.30 -5.32
CA TYR A 66 18.83 -8.08 -4.09
C TYR A 66 19.08 -9.38 -3.32
N ASP A 67 20.36 -9.65 -3.04
CA ASP A 67 20.80 -10.69 -2.11
C ASP A 67 21.09 -10.04 -0.76
N GLU A 68 20.32 -10.43 0.26
CA GLU A 68 20.45 -9.89 1.61
C GLU A 68 21.76 -10.25 2.28
N LYS A 69 22.31 -11.46 2.03
CA LYS A 69 23.56 -11.93 2.63
C LYS A 69 24.75 -11.15 2.07
N ALA A 70 24.82 -11.08 0.74
CA ALA A 70 25.88 -10.36 0.02
C ALA A 70 25.70 -8.84 0.03
N HIS A 71 24.51 -8.34 0.38
CA HIS A 71 24.12 -6.93 0.27
C HIS A 71 24.37 -6.36 -1.14
N LYS A 72 24.05 -7.14 -2.18
CA LYS A 72 24.23 -6.81 -3.59
C LYS A 72 22.95 -7.01 -4.38
N GLY A 73 22.84 -6.38 -5.54
CA GLY A 73 21.65 -6.44 -6.39
C GLY A 73 20.65 -5.33 -6.08
N ALA A 74 19.61 -5.22 -6.88
CA ALA A 74 18.75 -4.05 -6.89
C ALA A 74 17.34 -4.35 -6.33
N ILE A 75 16.53 -5.18 -6.97
CA ILE A 75 15.11 -5.38 -6.66
C ILE A 75 14.96 -6.17 -5.36
N ARG A 76 14.27 -5.60 -4.38
CA ARG A 76 14.00 -6.20 -3.06
C ARG A 76 12.58 -6.72 -2.93
N HIS A 77 11.60 -5.85 -3.21
CA HIS A 77 10.18 -6.17 -3.09
C HIS A 77 9.40 -5.50 -4.22
N ILE A 78 8.26 -6.08 -4.55
CA ILE A 78 7.24 -5.43 -5.38
C ILE A 78 5.98 -5.30 -4.52
N MET A 79 5.35 -4.13 -4.55
CA MET A 79 4.09 -3.86 -3.90
C MET A 79 2.99 -3.67 -4.95
N PHE A 80 1.86 -4.30 -4.70
CA PHE A 80 0.62 -4.02 -5.43
C PHE A 80 -0.42 -3.48 -4.45
N ARG A 81 -1.08 -2.40 -4.83
CA ARG A 81 -2.21 -1.84 -4.09
C ARG A 81 -3.31 -1.50 -5.08
N THR A 82 -4.52 -1.98 -4.82
CA THR A 82 -5.69 -1.79 -5.67
C THR A 82 -6.81 -1.18 -4.81
N ASN A 83 -7.53 -0.20 -5.32
CA ASN A 83 -8.69 0.37 -4.63
C ASN A 83 -9.86 -0.62 -4.56
N SER A 84 -10.83 -0.36 -3.70
CA SER A 84 -11.92 -1.29 -3.37
C SER A 84 -12.81 -1.63 -4.58
N ASN A 85 -13.00 -0.68 -5.51
CA ASN A 85 -13.77 -0.85 -6.74
C ASN A 85 -12.93 -1.41 -7.90
N LYS A 86 -11.64 -1.70 -7.68
CA LYS A 86 -10.71 -2.34 -8.61
C LYS A 86 -10.48 -1.58 -9.93
N THR A 87 -10.56 -0.28 -9.89
CA THR A 87 -10.36 0.61 -11.05
C THR A 87 -8.97 1.26 -11.10
N GLU A 88 -8.30 1.36 -9.96
CA GLU A 88 -6.95 1.93 -9.86
C GLU A 88 -6.00 0.95 -9.18
N ILE A 89 -4.81 0.79 -9.77
CA ILE A 89 -3.72 -0.03 -9.24
C ILE A 89 -2.47 0.84 -9.11
N MET A 90 -1.83 0.74 -7.96
CA MET A 90 -0.48 1.26 -7.72
C MET A 90 0.51 0.10 -7.66
N VAL A 91 1.62 0.23 -8.37
CA VAL A 91 2.77 -0.67 -8.29
C VAL A 91 3.91 0.06 -7.59
N GLY A 92 4.43 -0.51 -6.51
CA GLY A 92 5.63 -0.03 -5.82
C GLY A 92 6.81 -0.94 -6.13
N ILE A 93 7.89 -0.37 -6.62
CA ILE A 93 9.16 -1.07 -6.89
C ILE A 93 10.13 -0.68 -5.79
N ILE A 94 10.40 -1.60 -4.86
CA ILE A 94 11.29 -1.36 -3.72
C ILE A 94 12.67 -1.91 -4.06
N VAL A 95 13.66 -1.03 -4.13
CA VAL A 95 15.01 -1.38 -4.58
C VAL A 95 16.07 -0.93 -3.58
N LYS A 96 17.23 -1.55 -3.63
CA LYS A 96 18.44 -1.03 -2.98
C LYS A 96 19.01 0.17 -3.75
N GLU A 97 19.04 0.08 -5.07
CA GLU A 97 19.55 1.07 -6.00
C GLU A 97 18.83 0.97 -7.35
N VAL A 98 18.83 2.04 -8.12
CA VAL A 98 18.26 2.05 -9.47
C VAL A 98 19.03 1.07 -10.36
N PHE A 99 18.35 0.38 -11.23
CA PHE A 99 18.92 -0.66 -12.09
C PHE A 99 18.71 -0.35 -13.58
N PRO A 100 19.62 -0.81 -14.45
CA PRO A 100 19.44 -0.68 -15.90
C PRO A 100 18.16 -1.39 -16.38
N GLY A 101 17.42 -0.77 -17.30
CA GLY A 101 16.17 -1.30 -17.83
C GLY A 101 14.94 -0.96 -16.99
N LEU A 102 15.05 -0.11 -15.97
CA LEU A 102 13.90 0.32 -15.13
C LEU A 102 12.78 0.92 -15.97
N ASP A 103 13.09 1.80 -16.93
CA ASP A 103 12.07 2.47 -17.76
C ASP A 103 11.32 1.45 -18.64
N GLU A 104 12.03 0.49 -19.22
CA GLU A 104 11.40 -0.59 -19.99
C GLU A 104 10.55 -1.50 -19.11
N PHE A 105 11.02 -1.81 -17.91
CA PHE A 105 10.26 -2.58 -16.92
C PHE A 105 8.95 -1.88 -16.54
N VAL A 106 9.01 -0.57 -16.28
CA VAL A 106 7.82 0.25 -15.98
C VAL A 106 6.85 0.25 -17.15
N LYS A 107 7.37 0.46 -18.38
CA LYS A 107 6.55 0.43 -19.60
C LYS A 107 5.81 -0.90 -19.75
N LYS A 108 6.52 -2.04 -19.68
CA LYS A 108 5.91 -3.37 -19.82
C LYS A 108 4.86 -3.65 -18.74
N ILE A 109 5.11 -3.25 -17.48
CA ILE A 109 4.13 -3.41 -16.40
C ILE A 109 2.88 -2.58 -16.66
N THR A 110 3.01 -1.33 -17.09
CA THR A 110 1.86 -0.45 -17.36
C THR A 110 1.06 -0.87 -18.59
N GLU A 111 1.71 -1.49 -19.58
CA GLU A 111 1.05 -2.08 -20.75
C GLU A 111 0.27 -3.36 -20.41
N PHE A 112 0.66 -4.09 -19.36
CA PHE A 112 0.00 -5.33 -18.95
C PHE A 112 -1.42 -5.13 -18.40
N ASP A 113 -1.64 -4.05 -17.64
CA ASP A 113 -2.96 -3.73 -17.05
C ASP A 113 -3.20 -2.22 -17.08
N SER A 114 -4.15 -1.77 -17.88
CA SER A 114 -4.48 -0.34 -18.06
C SER A 114 -5.02 0.35 -16.79
N ARG A 115 -5.36 -0.42 -15.76
CA ARG A 115 -5.76 0.11 -14.43
C ARG A 115 -4.57 0.54 -13.58
N ILE A 116 -3.34 0.26 -14.02
CA ILE A 116 -2.14 0.76 -13.35
C ILE A 116 -2.03 2.26 -13.63
N VAL A 117 -2.40 3.07 -12.65
CA VAL A 117 -2.40 4.53 -12.71
C VAL A 117 -1.23 5.17 -11.97
N SER A 118 -0.45 4.35 -11.26
CA SER A 118 0.67 4.81 -10.44
C SER A 118 1.78 3.75 -10.41
N VAL A 119 3.01 4.13 -10.74
CA VAL A 119 4.20 3.31 -10.51
C VAL A 119 5.22 4.14 -9.72
N MET A 120 5.57 3.66 -8.54
CA MET A 120 6.42 4.35 -7.59
C MET A 120 7.70 3.56 -7.33
N LEU A 121 8.84 4.22 -7.39
CA LEU A 121 10.13 3.68 -6.96
C LEU A 121 10.40 4.06 -5.51
N ASN A 122 10.75 3.10 -4.67
CA ASN A 122 11.21 3.36 -3.31
C ASN A 122 12.62 2.79 -3.11
N ILE A 123 13.55 3.65 -2.70
CA ILE A 123 14.97 3.29 -2.54
C ILE A 123 15.26 3.02 -1.07
N ASN A 124 15.60 1.76 -0.76
CA ASN A 124 16.08 1.33 0.54
C ASN A 124 17.45 0.65 0.41
N ASN A 125 18.50 1.45 0.53
CA ASN A 125 19.89 0.99 0.44
C ASN A 125 20.46 0.43 1.75
N LYS A 126 19.65 0.36 2.80
CA LYS A 126 20.10 -0.14 4.11
C LYS A 126 19.98 -1.66 4.21
N LYS A 127 20.92 -2.30 4.92
CA LYS A 127 20.79 -3.69 5.36
C LYS A 127 19.86 -3.74 6.56
N THR A 128 18.58 -3.96 6.33
CA THR A 128 17.51 -3.88 7.35
C THR A 128 16.30 -4.69 6.93
N ASN A 129 15.52 -5.14 7.90
CA ASN A 129 14.22 -5.78 7.70
C ASN A 129 13.10 -4.77 7.39
N VAL A 130 13.36 -3.47 7.52
CA VAL A 130 12.40 -2.43 7.11
C VAL A 130 12.30 -2.44 5.58
N ILE A 131 11.08 -2.57 5.07
CA ILE A 131 10.85 -2.70 3.63
C ILE A 131 11.10 -1.36 2.91
N PHE A 132 10.43 -0.29 3.37
CA PHE A 132 10.48 1.00 2.70
C PHE A 132 11.66 1.86 3.17
N GLY A 133 12.39 2.41 2.20
CA GLY A 133 13.38 3.44 2.44
C GLY A 133 12.75 4.83 2.56
N LYS A 134 13.62 5.84 2.76
CA LYS A 134 13.16 7.23 2.92
C LYS A 134 12.82 7.90 1.58
N LYS A 135 13.54 7.56 0.50
CA LYS A 135 13.39 8.18 -0.82
C LYS A 135 12.34 7.45 -1.64
N THR A 136 11.35 8.20 -2.15
CA THR A 136 10.32 7.70 -3.06
C THR A 136 10.25 8.62 -4.27
N GLU A 137 10.16 8.07 -5.46
CA GLU A 137 10.08 8.76 -6.74
C GLU A 137 8.88 8.24 -7.54
N ASN A 138 8.19 9.12 -8.24
CA ASN A 138 7.16 8.73 -9.19
C ASN A 138 7.84 8.36 -10.52
N LEU A 139 7.52 7.19 -11.05
CA LEU A 139 8.00 6.73 -12.36
C LEU A 139 6.92 6.81 -13.45
N TYR A 140 5.64 6.73 -13.04
CA TYR A 140 4.52 6.78 -13.98
C TYR A 140 3.23 7.20 -13.28
N GLY A 141 2.48 8.08 -13.92
CA GLY A 141 1.12 8.46 -13.55
C GLY A 141 1.02 9.26 -12.26
N LYS A 142 0.08 8.90 -11.40
CA LYS A 142 -0.23 9.60 -10.15
C LYS A 142 0.71 9.19 -9.00
N ASP A 143 0.87 10.06 -8.00
CA ASP A 143 1.62 9.73 -6.76
C ASP A 143 0.79 8.89 -5.77
N PHE A 144 -0.48 8.69 -6.04
CA PHE A 144 -1.45 8.05 -5.17
C PHE A 144 -2.48 7.26 -5.98
N ILE A 145 -3.22 6.40 -5.30
CA ILE A 145 -4.52 5.89 -5.77
C ILE A 145 -5.63 6.45 -4.90
N THR A 146 -6.85 6.45 -5.43
CA THR A 146 -8.04 6.93 -4.74
C THR A 146 -8.92 5.76 -4.32
N ASP A 147 -9.34 5.72 -3.06
CA ASP A 147 -10.30 4.72 -2.55
C ASP A 147 -11.40 5.38 -1.72
N THR A 148 -12.54 4.72 -1.59
CA THR A 148 -13.68 5.24 -0.82
C THR A 148 -13.97 4.32 0.37
N LEU A 149 -14.14 4.91 1.56
CA LEU A 149 -14.53 4.22 2.78
C LEU A 149 -15.60 5.04 3.51
N GLY A 150 -16.77 4.44 3.73
CA GLY A 150 -17.88 5.14 4.42
C GLY A 150 -18.32 6.44 3.75
N GLY A 151 -18.26 6.51 2.42
CA GLY A 151 -18.61 7.70 1.63
C GLY A 151 -17.52 8.78 1.59
N ILE A 152 -16.36 8.55 2.21
CA ILE A 152 -15.22 9.47 2.22
C ILE A 152 -14.18 8.97 1.22
N GLU A 153 -13.73 9.86 0.34
CA GLU A 153 -12.65 9.58 -0.60
C GLU A 153 -11.29 9.82 0.05
N PHE A 154 -10.37 8.85 -0.08
CA PHE A 154 -9.02 8.92 0.44
C PHE A 154 -7.99 8.85 -0.69
N LYS A 155 -7.07 9.79 -0.71
CA LYS A 155 -5.80 9.65 -1.44
C LYS A 155 -4.86 8.79 -0.63
N ILE A 156 -4.30 7.76 -1.25
CA ILE A 156 -3.47 6.76 -0.58
C ILE A 156 -2.13 6.69 -1.31
N SER A 157 -1.08 7.21 -0.69
CA SER A 157 0.28 7.18 -1.23
C SER A 157 0.95 5.81 -1.01
N LEU A 158 2.12 5.60 -1.61
CA LEU A 158 2.87 4.34 -1.51
C LEU A 158 3.07 3.86 -0.07
N ARG A 159 3.45 4.78 0.82
CA ARG A 159 3.84 4.46 2.20
C ARG A 159 2.69 4.58 3.20
N SER A 160 1.58 5.19 2.81
CA SER A 160 0.43 5.38 3.71
C SER A 160 -0.12 4.05 4.21
N PHE A 161 -0.36 4.01 5.52
CA PHE A 161 -1.15 2.93 6.09
C PHE A 161 -2.61 3.12 5.68
N TYR A 162 -3.20 2.09 5.15
CA TYR A 162 -4.63 1.97 4.85
C TYR A 162 -5.04 0.52 5.05
N GLN A 163 -6.19 0.30 5.66
CA GLN A 163 -6.66 -1.05 6.00
C GLN A 163 -6.79 -1.93 4.76
N VAL A 164 -6.30 -3.16 4.88
CA VAL A 164 -6.20 -4.07 3.72
C VAL A 164 -7.49 -4.81 3.37
N ASN A 165 -8.53 -4.69 4.19
CA ASN A 165 -9.84 -5.25 3.97
C ASN A 165 -10.91 -4.14 4.06
N PRO A 166 -11.19 -3.42 2.97
CA PRO A 166 -12.09 -2.26 2.99
C PRO A 166 -13.48 -2.59 3.54
N VAL A 167 -14.04 -3.74 3.13
CA VAL A 167 -15.37 -4.18 3.56
C VAL A 167 -15.44 -4.38 5.07
N GLN A 168 -14.44 -5.04 5.67
CA GLN A 168 -14.44 -5.25 7.12
C GLN A 168 -14.00 -4.01 7.88
N THR A 169 -13.24 -3.13 7.28
CA THR A 169 -12.86 -1.85 7.88
C THR A 169 -14.08 -0.97 8.13
N GLU A 170 -14.98 -0.88 7.16
CA GLU A 170 -16.22 -0.11 7.32
C GLU A 170 -17.10 -0.68 8.44
N VAL A 171 -17.23 -2.01 8.50
CA VAL A 171 -17.95 -2.70 9.59
C VAL A 171 -17.28 -2.43 10.94
N LEU A 172 -15.94 -2.53 11.02
CA LEU A 172 -15.17 -2.29 12.23
C LEU A 172 -15.33 -0.85 12.73
N TYR A 173 -15.17 0.12 11.84
CA TYR A 173 -15.27 1.54 12.19
C TYR A 173 -16.71 1.90 12.60
N SER A 174 -17.73 1.43 11.87
CA SER A 174 -19.12 1.63 12.24
C SER A 174 -19.42 1.05 13.63
N LYS A 175 -18.90 -0.15 13.92
CA LYS A 175 -19.10 -0.80 15.23
C LYS A 175 -18.36 -0.08 16.35
N ALA A 176 -17.16 0.40 16.09
CA ALA A 176 -16.38 1.19 17.06
C ALA A 176 -17.13 2.48 17.45
N LEU A 177 -17.65 3.22 16.46
CA LEU A 177 -18.41 4.45 16.71
C LEU A 177 -19.76 4.18 17.39
N GLU A 178 -20.43 3.07 17.06
CA GLU A 178 -21.66 2.63 17.76
C GLU A 178 -21.39 2.37 19.26
N LEU A 179 -20.32 1.61 19.56
CA LEU A 179 -19.95 1.27 20.94
C LEU A 179 -19.46 2.49 21.73
N ALA A 180 -18.85 3.46 21.08
CA ALA A 180 -18.43 4.72 21.70
C ALA A 180 -19.62 5.61 22.06
N LYS A 181 -20.84 5.32 21.54
CA LYS A 181 -22.09 6.08 21.80
C LYS A 181 -21.93 7.58 21.56
N LEU A 182 -21.20 7.94 20.51
CA LEU A 182 -20.91 9.32 20.15
C LEU A 182 -22.17 10.11 19.77
N ASN A 183 -22.17 11.40 20.12
CA ASN A 183 -23.18 12.36 19.77
C ASN A 183 -22.58 13.62 19.13
N GLN A 184 -23.44 14.49 18.60
CA GLN A 184 -23.01 15.69 17.87
C GLN A 184 -22.29 16.76 18.71
N ASP A 185 -22.34 16.69 20.03
CA ASP A 185 -21.65 17.63 20.93
C ASP A 185 -20.27 17.13 21.34
N ASP A 186 -19.93 15.88 21.02
CA ASP A 186 -18.69 15.25 21.44
C ASP A 186 -17.48 15.82 20.69
N THR A 187 -16.36 15.84 21.42
CA THR A 187 -15.02 16.04 20.86
C THR A 187 -14.20 14.78 21.11
N ILE A 188 -13.57 14.24 20.07
CA ILE A 188 -12.77 13.03 20.17
C ILE A 188 -11.32 13.27 19.78
N ILE A 189 -10.44 12.43 20.29
CA ILE A 189 -9.04 12.36 19.92
C ILE A 189 -8.78 11.00 19.29
N ASP A 190 -8.24 11.01 18.06
CA ASP A 190 -7.74 9.84 17.35
C ASP A 190 -6.20 9.85 17.45
N ALA A 191 -5.66 9.08 18.39
CA ALA A 191 -4.23 8.92 18.56
C ALA A 191 -3.69 7.91 17.53
N TYR A 192 -2.59 8.28 16.84
CA TYR A 192 -2.00 7.52 15.74
C TYR A 192 -2.91 7.46 14.50
N CYS A 193 -3.47 8.61 14.12
CA CYS A 193 -4.54 8.71 13.11
C CYS A 193 -4.12 8.34 11.69
N GLY A 194 -2.81 8.25 11.39
CA GLY A 194 -2.31 7.99 10.04
C GLY A 194 -2.80 9.04 9.04
N ILE A 195 -3.36 8.60 7.92
CA ILE A 195 -3.95 9.49 6.90
C ILE A 195 -5.39 9.94 7.25
N GLY A 196 -5.80 9.78 8.50
CA GLY A 196 -7.08 10.25 9.03
C GLY A 196 -8.29 9.36 8.75
N THR A 197 -8.11 8.06 8.48
CA THR A 197 -9.22 7.20 8.06
C THR A 197 -10.33 7.11 9.08
N ILE A 198 -10.03 6.82 10.35
CA ILE A 198 -11.04 6.75 11.41
C ILE A 198 -11.47 8.14 11.88
N SER A 199 -10.53 9.11 11.88
CA SER A 199 -10.80 10.50 12.22
C SER A 199 -11.90 11.09 11.33
N LEU A 200 -11.74 10.97 10.02
CA LEU A 200 -12.71 11.53 9.05
C LEU A 200 -14.02 10.76 9.06
N PHE A 201 -13.97 9.43 9.26
CA PHE A 201 -15.16 8.62 9.41
C PHE A 201 -15.98 9.04 10.65
N ALA A 202 -15.31 9.35 11.77
CA ALA A 202 -15.95 9.81 13.00
C ALA A 202 -16.43 11.27 12.90
N ALA A 203 -15.73 12.12 12.15
CA ALA A 203 -16.08 13.54 11.99
C ALA A 203 -17.49 13.76 11.45
N GLN A 204 -18.05 12.76 10.76
CA GLN A 204 -19.44 12.80 10.28
C GLN A 204 -20.49 12.75 11.43
N LYS A 205 -20.08 12.38 12.66
CA LYS A 205 -21.00 12.10 13.79
C LYS A 205 -20.77 12.97 15.01
N VAL A 206 -19.66 13.71 15.06
CA VAL A 206 -19.23 14.46 16.25
C VAL A 206 -18.98 15.93 15.93
N LYS A 207 -18.90 16.77 16.99
CA LYS A 207 -18.62 18.19 16.87
C LYS A 207 -17.21 18.45 16.36
N LYS A 208 -16.21 17.74 16.89
CA LYS A 208 -14.79 17.98 16.60
C LYS A 208 -13.97 16.70 16.71
N VAL A 209 -12.99 16.55 15.84
CA VAL A 209 -11.99 15.48 15.88
C VAL A 209 -10.60 16.10 15.91
N TYR A 210 -9.74 15.62 16.80
CA TYR A 210 -8.30 15.87 16.78
C TYR A 210 -7.58 14.57 16.40
N GLY A 211 -6.93 14.54 15.25
CA GLY A 211 -6.06 13.43 14.84
C GLY A 211 -4.62 13.75 15.21
N ILE A 212 -3.94 12.84 15.90
CA ILE A 212 -2.54 13.00 16.30
C ILE A 212 -1.70 11.91 15.62
N GLU A 213 -0.64 12.32 14.93
CA GLU A 213 0.24 11.41 14.18
C GLU A 213 1.66 11.96 14.18
N ILE A 214 2.66 11.08 14.38
CA ILE A 214 4.08 11.47 14.44
C ILE A 214 4.76 11.51 13.04
N VAL A 215 4.11 10.97 12.02
CA VAL A 215 4.64 10.94 10.65
C VAL A 215 4.10 12.14 9.88
N GLU A 216 4.93 13.14 9.68
CA GLU A 216 4.56 14.40 9.00
C GLU A 216 3.84 14.16 7.66
N ALA A 217 4.34 13.25 6.82
CA ALA A 217 3.71 12.93 5.54
C ALA A 217 2.27 12.41 5.70
N ALA A 218 2.00 11.61 6.74
CA ALA A 218 0.66 11.12 7.02
C ALA A 218 -0.28 12.22 7.52
N VAL A 219 0.24 13.19 8.32
CA VAL A 219 -0.52 14.39 8.74
C VAL A 219 -0.90 15.24 7.53
N LEU A 220 0.02 15.42 6.58
CA LEU A 220 -0.25 16.16 5.34
C LEU A 220 -1.33 15.46 4.51
N ASP A 221 -1.20 14.13 4.32
CA ASP A 221 -2.21 13.32 3.64
C ASP A 221 -3.58 13.44 4.34
N ALA A 222 -3.63 13.40 5.69
CA ALA A 222 -4.86 13.51 6.45
C ALA A 222 -5.54 14.87 6.27
N ARG A 223 -4.78 15.96 6.27
CA ARG A 223 -5.28 17.32 6.03
C ARG A 223 -5.82 17.47 4.60
N GLU A 224 -5.12 16.89 3.62
CA GLU A 224 -5.57 16.90 2.23
C GLU A 224 -6.85 16.08 2.07
N ASN A 225 -6.95 14.90 2.69
CA ASN A 225 -8.14 14.07 2.69
C ASN A 225 -9.34 14.80 3.33
N ALA A 226 -9.15 15.49 4.46
CA ALA A 226 -10.20 16.32 5.05
C ALA A 226 -10.70 17.40 4.09
N LYS A 227 -9.76 18.13 3.47
CA LYS A 227 -10.08 19.21 2.52
C LYS A 227 -10.84 18.69 1.31
N ASN A 228 -10.41 17.58 0.71
CA ASN A 228 -11.04 17.00 -0.49
C ASN A 228 -12.47 16.53 -0.22
N ASN A 229 -12.78 16.16 1.02
CA ASN A 229 -14.12 15.73 1.44
C ASN A 229 -14.94 16.86 2.10
N ASN A 230 -14.49 18.11 2.11
CA ASN A 230 -15.14 19.25 2.75
C ASN A 230 -15.39 19.02 4.26
N ILE A 231 -14.56 18.23 4.93
CA ILE A 231 -14.64 17.97 6.37
C ILE A 231 -13.84 19.05 7.11
N THR A 232 -14.54 19.97 7.77
CA THR A 232 -13.95 21.15 8.44
C THR A 232 -13.81 21.00 9.94
N ASN A 233 -14.43 19.97 10.53
CA ASN A 233 -14.41 19.70 11.97
C ASN A 233 -13.36 18.66 12.40
N ALA A 234 -12.43 18.29 11.51
CA ALA A 234 -11.27 17.46 11.83
C ALA A 234 -9.98 18.32 11.74
N GLU A 235 -9.14 18.23 12.78
CA GLU A 235 -7.85 18.91 12.88
C GLU A 235 -6.75 17.90 13.12
N PHE A 236 -5.64 17.99 12.36
CA PHE A 236 -4.56 17.04 12.41
C PHE A 236 -3.27 17.68 12.92
N LEU A 237 -2.71 17.09 13.98
CA LEU A 237 -1.54 17.55 14.72
C LEU A 237 -0.38 16.57 14.55
N LEU A 238 0.85 17.13 14.48
CA LEU A 238 2.11 16.38 14.44
C LEU A 238 2.60 16.13 15.86
#